data_6422ef012445c2bf11f61c3689d407ab
#
_entry.id   6422ef012445c2bf11f61c3689d407ab
#
_cell.length_a   1.000
_cell.length_b   1.000
_cell.length_c   1.000
_cell.angle_alpha   90.00
_cell.angle_beta   90.00
_cell.angle_gamma   90.00
#
_symmetry.space_group_name_H-M   'P 1'
#
loop_
_entity.id
_entity.type
_entity.pdbx_description
1 polymer ?
#
loop_
_entity_poly.entity_id
_entity_poly.type
_entity_poly.pdbx_seq_one_letter_code
_entity_poly.pdbx_strand_id
1 'polypeptide(L)'
;MVRLAWPGWWLGLLVGAGTPVAAQANITPPRVELKENYPNPFFPATTIPFGISQEVCARGHQPVVSLRIYNVLVQVVAVPVLVSGPGVRAGAGERLDSLRLRCGEHHAYWDGKYLDGRNEATPGVYYYQLTVDGERFTRKMIAQKQVTSQNQP
;
A
#
# COMPACT_ATOMS: atom_id res chain seq x y z
N MET A 1 -66.12 41.25 49.29
CA MET A 1 -65.91 39.88 48.77
C MET A 1 -64.83 39.90 47.75
N VAL A 2 -63.61 39.51 48.13
CA VAL A 2 -62.41 39.57 47.32
C VAL A 2 -62.09 38.16 46.90
N ARG A 3 -62.01 37.90 45.58
CA ARG A 3 -61.55 36.63 45.03
C ARG A 3 -60.06 36.78 44.55
N LEU A 4 -59.14 36.11 45.23
CA LEU A 4 -57.77 35.98 44.83
C LEU A 4 -57.69 34.93 43.73
N ALA A 5 -57.16 35.35 42.60
CA ALA A 5 -56.72 34.45 41.51
C ALA A 5 -55.23 34.15 41.66
N TRP A 6 -54.84 32.88 41.68
CA TRP A 6 -53.42 32.43 41.66
C TRP A 6 -53.02 32.28 40.22
N PRO A 7 -51.86 32.81 39.84
CA PRO A 7 -51.28 32.46 38.56
C PRO A 7 -50.44 31.17 38.69
N GLY A 8 -50.79 30.14 37.90
CA GLY A 8 -50.01 28.91 37.75
C GLY A 8 -48.71 29.15 36.99
N TRP A 9 -47.64 28.83 37.60
CA TRP A 9 -46.32 28.82 36.98
C TRP A 9 -46.12 27.49 36.26
N TRP A 10 -46.13 27.50 34.93
CA TRP A 10 -45.70 26.38 34.09
C TRP A 10 -44.21 26.48 33.89
N LEU A 11 -43.44 25.65 34.61
CA LEU A 11 -42.04 25.39 34.33
C LEU A 11 -41.95 24.47 33.12
N GLY A 12 -41.71 25.07 31.95
CA GLY A 12 -41.34 24.32 30.73
C GLY A 12 -39.93 23.77 30.84
N LEU A 13 -39.78 22.46 31.01
CA LEU A 13 -38.49 21.76 30.86
C LEU A 13 -38.13 21.70 29.37
N LEU A 14 -37.20 22.54 28.93
CA LEU A 14 -36.53 22.40 27.61
C LEU A 14 -35.52 21.26 27.71
N VAL A 15 -35.91 20.08 27.24
CA VAL A 15 -34.99 18.98 26.99
C VAL A 15 -34.22 19.32 25.71
N GLY A 16 -33.03 19.83 25.87
CA GLY A 16 -32.10 20.03 24.75
C GLY A 16 -31.65 18.69 24.22
N ALA A 17 -32.19 18.28 23.06
CA ALA A 17 -31.65 17.14 22.31
C ALA A 17 -30.26 17.52 21.74
N GLY A 18 -29.22 17.16 22.48
CA GLY A 18 -27.84 17.23 21.97
C GLY A 18 -27.67 16.22 20.83
N THR A 19 -27.56 16.71 19.61
CA THR A 19 -27.18 15.88 18.47
C THR A 19 -25.76 15.36 18.70
N PRO A 20 -25.49 14.04 18.58
CA PRO A 20 -24.14 13.53 18.67
C PRO A 20 -23.33 14.06 17.47
N VAL A 21 -22.36 14.91 17.74
CA VAL A 21 -21.33 15.27 16.76
C VAL A 21 -20.52 14.01 16.52
N ALA A 22 -20.75 13.36 15.38
CA ALA A 22 -19.90 12.27 14.93
C ALA A 22 -18.48 12.82 14.77
N ALA A 23 -17.55 12.37 15.62
CA ALA A 23 -16.15 12.67 15.49
C ALA A 23 -15.67 12.07 14.14
N GLN A 24 -15.49 12.91 13.14
CA GLN A 24 -14.83 12.53 11.90
C GLN A 24 -13.38 12.25 12.25
N ALA A 25 -13.00 10.97 12.25
CA ALA A 25 -11.62 10.58 12.34
C ALA A 25 -10.89 11.19 11.12
N ASN A 26 -10.01 12.14 11.35
CA ASN A 26 -9.10 12.65 10.33
C ASN A 26 -8.14 11.52 9.95
N ILE A 27 -8.53 10.72 8.94
CA ILE A 27 -7.66 9.70 8.37
C ILE A 27 -6.65 10.44 7.48
N THR A 28 -5.52 10.81 8.05
CA THR A 28 -4.39 11.31 7.26
C THR A 28 -3.91 10.17 6.37
N PRO A 29 -3.87 10.33 5.04
CA PRO A 29 -3.38 9.28 4.15
C PRO A 29 -1.92 8.96 4.49
N PRO A 30 -1.50 7.70 4.34
CA PRO A 30 -0.13 7.30 4.64
C PRO A 30 0.85 8.05 3.72
N ARG A 31 1.99 8.46 4.25
CA ARG A 31 3.05 9.12 3.48
C ARG A 31 3.65 8.21 2.41
N VAL A 32 3.72 6.92 2.71
CA VAL A 32 4.14 5.85 1.80
C VAL A 32 3.15 4.70 1.93
N GLU A 33 2.66 4.18 0.82
CA GLU A 33 1.75 3.05 0.79
C GLU A 33 2.34 1.94 -0.08
N LEU A 34 2.67 0.80 0.53
CA LEU A 34 2.99 -0.42 -0.18
C LEU A 34 1.71 -1.21 -0.38
N LYS A 35 1.28 -1.38 -1.63
CA LYS A 35 0.02 -2.06 -1.98
C LYS A 35 0.21 -3.56 -2.15
N GLU A 36 -0.89 -4.28 -2.23
CA GLU A 36 -0.87 -5.71 -2.52
C GLU A 36 -0.39 -5.95 -3.96
N ASN A 37 0.48 -6.95 -4.12
CA ASN A 37 0.93 -7.38 -5.45
C ASN A 37 -0.20 -8.08 -6.22
N TYR A 38 -0.17 -7.98 -7.54
CA TYR A 38 -1.14 -8.67 -8.38
C TYR A 38 -0.47 -9.27 -9.63
N PRO A 39 -0.86 -10.51 -9.99
CA PRO A 39 -1.72 -11.42 -9.23
C PRO A 39 -1.08 -11.85 -7.89
N ASN A 40 -1.91 -12.27 -6.91
CA ASN A 40 -1.50 -12.91 -5.68
C ASN A 40 -2.56 -13.95 -5.29
N PRO A 41 -2.32 -15.27 -5.36
CA PRO A 41 -1.05 -15.92 -5.73
C PRO A 41 -0.60 -15.61 -7.17
N PHE A 42 0.72 -15.65 -7.41
CA PHE A 42 1.30 -15.33 -8.71
C PHE A 42 2.00 -16.52 -9.38
N PHE A 43 2.01 -16.53 -10.71
CA PHE A 43 2.83 -17.40 -11.55
C PHE A 43 2.88 -16.84 -12.98
N PRO A 44 4.05 -16.77 -13.63
CA PRO A 44 5.38 -16.75 -13.01
C PRO A 44 5.68 -15.39 -12.39
N ALA A 45 4.97 -14.33 -12.84
CA ALA A 45 5.27 -12.94 -12.60
C ALA A 45 4.23 -12.23 -11.75
N THR A 46 4.59 -11.10 -11.16
CA THR A 46 3.68 -10.25 -10.41
C THR A 46 4.09 -8.79 -10.49
N THR A 47 3.10 -7.90 -10.35
CA THR A 47 3.29 -6.46 -10.25
C THR A 47 3.10 -6.02 -8.81
N ILE A 48 3.96 -5.14 -8.32
CA ILE A 48 3.94 -4.58 -6.97
C ILE A 48 3.72 -3.08 -7.07
N PRO A 49 2.49 -2.59 -6.81
CA PRO A 49 2.21 -1.16 -6.80
C PRO A 49 2.60 -0.54 -5.46
N PHE A 50 3.04 0.72 -5.49
CA PHE A 50 3.28 1.51 -4.29
C PHE A 50 3.08 3.00 -4.58
N GLY A 51 2.67 3.74 -3.56
CA GLY A 51 2.44 5.17 -3.62
C GLY A 51 3.38 5.93 -2.69
N ILE A 52 3.86 7.09 -3.14
CA ILE A 52 4.62 8.04 -2.33
C ILE A 52 3.88 9.37 -2.35
N SER A 53 3.43 9.86 -1.19
CA SER A 53 2.65 11.09 -1.11
C SER A 53 3.50 12.32 -1.44
N GLN A 54 2.84 13.40 -1.92
CA GLN A 54 3.52 14.65 -2.26
C GLN A 54 4.23 15.30 -1.06
N GLU A 55 3.82 14.99 0.15
CA GLU A 55 4.47 15.46 1.39
C GLU A 55 5.91 14.97 1.52
N VAL A 56 6.20 13.76 1.06
CA VAL A 56 7.57 13.21 1.05
C VAL A 56 8.47 14.00 0.11
N CYS A 57 7.93 14.51 -1.00
CA CYS A 57 8.66 15.31 -1.99
C CYS A 57 8.65 16.81 -1.71
N ALA A 58 8.26 17.24 -0.52
CA ALA A 58 8.23 18.64 -0.17
C ALA A 58 9.61 19.29 -0.41
N ARG A 59 9.60 20.54 -0.85
CA ARG A 59 10.82 21.35 -1.14
C ARG A 59 11.76 20.73 -2.20
N GLY A 60 11.21 19.94 -3.14
CA GLY A 60 11.99 19.32 -4.21
C GLY A 60 12.77 18.06 -3.80
N HIS A 61 12.52 17.51 -2.63
CA HIS A 61 13.10 16.25 -2.21
C HIS A 61 12.71 15.11 -3.15
N GLN A 62 13.67 14.24 -3.47
CA GLN A 62 13.44 13.02 -4.23
C GLN A 62 13.85 11.84 -3.35
N PRO A 63 12.87 11.08 -2.82
CA PRO A 63 13.16 9.96 -1.93
C PRO A 63 13.99 8.88 -2.62
N VAL A 64 14.89 8.28 -1.85
CA VAL A 64 15.67 7.12 -2.28
C VAL A 64 14.86 5.86 -1.99
N VAL A 65 14.58 5.09 -3.04
CA VAL A 65 13.65 3.95 -2.98
C VAL A 65 14.35 2.66 -3.40
N SER A 66 14.12 1.60 -2.63
CA SER A 66 14.53 0.24 -2.95
C SER A 66 13.39 -0.73 -2.72
N LEU A 67 13.28 -1.76 -3.55
CA LEU A 67 12.33 -2.85 -3.36
C LEU A 67 13.05 -4.19 -3.47
N ARG A 68 12.96 -5.02 -2.43
CA ARG A 68 13.61 -6.32 -2.39
C ARG A 68 12.63 -7.42 -2.06
N ILE A 69 12.86 -8.58 -2.65
CA ILE A 69 12.07 -9.78 -2.39
C ILE A 69 12.91 -10.74 -1.57
N TYR A 70 12.31 -11.30 -0.54
CA TYR A 70 12.93 -12.21 0.42
C TYR A 70 12.19 -13.54 0.43
N ASN A 71 12.93 -14.62 0.63
CA ASN A 71 12.36 -15.92 1.00
C ASN A 71 12.06 -15.99 2.51
N VAL A 72 11.53 -17.12 2.98
CA VAL A 72 11.22 -17.35 4.41
C VAL A 72 12.46 -17.39 5.32
N LEU A 73 13.65 -17.53 4.75
CA LEU A 73 14.93 -17.46 5.47
C LEU A 73 15.50 -16.04 5.52
N VAL A 74 14.71 -15.04 5.09
CA VAL A 74 15.10 -13.62 5.06
C VAL A 74 16.30 -13.35 4.12
N GLN A 75 16.51 -14.19 3.13
CA GLN A 75 17.51 -13.98 2.11
C GLN A 75 16.92 -13.20 0.93
N VAL A 76 17.63 -12.20 0.42
CA VAL A 76 17.22 -11.46 -0.78
C VAL A 76 17.30 -12.39 -1.98
N VAL A 77 16.17 -12.64 -2.63
CA VAL A 77 16.09 -13.53 -3.79
C VAL A 77 15.89 -12.79 -5.10
N ALA A 78 15.35 -11.56 -5.06
CA ALA A 78 15.17 -10.74 -6.25
C ALA A 78 15.11 -9.24 -5.92
N VAL A 79 15.40 -8.43 -6.94
CA VAL A 79 15.18 -6.99 -6.97
C VAL A 79 14.29 -6.68 -8.17
N PRO A 80 13.00 -6.31 -7.94
CA PRO A 80 12.09 -5.97 -9.03
C PRO A 80 12.56 -4.79 -9.87
N VAL A 81 12.02 -4.69 -11.08
CA VAL A 81 12.28 -3.56 -11.97
C VAL A 81 11.13 -2.55 -11.93
N LEU A 82 11.45 -1.27 -12.00
CA LEU A 82 10.46 -0.21 -12.08
C LEU A 82 9.93 -0.12 -13.51
N VAL A 83 8.61 -0.27 -13.71
CA VAL A 83 7.99 -0.31 -15.05
C VAL A 83 7.12 0.90 -15.34
N SER A 84 6.57 1.55 -14.32
CA SER A 84 5.80 2.78 -14.50
C SER A 84 5.79 3.65 -13.26
N GLY A 85 5.57 4.96 -13.45
CA GLY A 85 5.48 5.97 -12.40
C GLY A 85 5.88 7.35 -12.92
N PRO A 86 5.72 8.40 -12.11
CA PRO A 86 6.10 9.76 -12.46
C PRO A 86 7.60 9.87 -12.80
N GLY A 87 7.90 10.29 -14.03
CA GLY A 87 9.27 10.44 -14.51
C GLY A 87 9.93 9.16 -15.00
N VAL A 88 9.23 8.03 -14.98
CA VAL A 88 9.69 6.75 -15.52
C VAL A 88 9.37 6.67 -17.02
N ARG A 89 10.34 6.38 -17.85
CA ARG A 89 10.09 6.11 -19.28
C ARG A 89 9.47 4.72 -19.43
N ALA A 90 8.44 4.61 -20.25
CA ALA A 90 7.82 3.31 -20.55
C ALA A 90 8.90 2.33 -21.07
N GLY A 91 8.96 1.14 -20.47
CA GLY A 91 9.92 0.08 -20.83
C GLY A 91 11.31 0.24 -20.21
N ALA A 92 11.54 1.18 -19.32
CA ALA A 92 12.85 1.45 -18.75
C ALA A 92 13.39 0.37 -17.79
N GLY A 93 12.63 -0.62 -17.38
CA GLY A 93 13.05 -1.82 -16.62
C GLY A 93 14.25 -1.67 -15.67
N GLU A 94 14.41 -0.51 -15.03
CA GLU A 94 15.51 -0.25 -14.12
C GLU A 94 15.25 -0.96 -12.77
N ARG A 95 16.27 -1.66 -12.25
CA ARG A 95 16.16 -2.32 -10.95
C ARG A 95 15.89 -1.30 -9.85
N LEU A 96 14.87 -1.57 -9.04
CA LEU A 96 14.48 -0.67 -7.96
C LEU A 96 15.42 -0.87 -6.75
N ASP A 97 16.66 -0.42 -6.92
CA ASP A 97 17.70 -0.45 -5.89
C ASP A 97 18.35 0.93 -5.75
N SER A 98 17.98 1.62 -4.67
CA SER A 98 18.47 2.97 -4.34
C SER A 98 18.19 4.04 -5.41
N LEU A 99 17.05 3.93 -6.09
CA LEU A 99 16.62 4.91 -7.09
C LEU A 99 16.02 6.15 -6.46
N ARG A 100 16.33 7.33 -7.01
CA ARG A 100 15.64 8.58 -6.66
C ARG A 100 14.37 8.70 -7.49
N LEU A 101 13.22 8.69 -6.81
CA LEU A 101 11.93 8.74 -7.48
C LEU A 101 11.21 10.07 -7.22
N ARG A 102 10.27 10.40 -8.11
CA ARG A 102 9.27 11.45 -7.89
C ARG A 102 8.12 10.87 -7.08
N CYS A 103 7.40 11.72 -6.35
CA CYS A 103 6.19 11.29 -5.66
C CYS A 103 5.05 10.97 -6.64
N GLY A 104 4.20 10.06 -6.23
CA GLY A 104 3.07 9.53 -6.99
C GLY A 104 2.99 8.01 -6.93
N GLU A 105 2.16 7.45 -7.79
CA GLU A 105 1.97 6.00 -7.91
C GLU A 105 3.03 5.40 -8.83
N HIS A 106 3.60 4.29 -8.38
CA HIS A 106 4.62 3.54 -9.09
C HIS A 106 4.24 2.06 -9.16
N HIS A 107 4.75 1.39 -10.19
CA HIS A 107 4.60 -0.05 -10.34
C HIS A 107 5.96 -0.69 -10.58
N ALA A 108 6.31 -1.64 -9.73
CA ALA A 108 7.45 -2.51 -9.92
C ALA A 108 6.99 -3.88 -10.43
N TYR A 109 7.84 -4.54 -11.19
CA TYR A 109 7.55 -5.83 -11.81
C TYR A 109 8.63 -6.83 -11.42
N TRP A 110 8.19 -8.03 -11.04
CA TRP A 110 9.04 -9.19 -10.85
C TRP A 110 8.61 -10.30 -11.78
N ASP A 111 9.54 -10.80 -12.59
CA ASP A 111 9.32 -11.88 -13.56
C ASP A 111 9.27 -13.28 -12.92
N GLY A 112 9.40 -13.36 -11.59
CA GLY A 112 9.43 -14.61 -10.84
C GLY A 112 10.77 -15.31 -10.84
N LYS A 113 11.84 -14.70 -11.37
CA LYS A 113 13.18 -15.29 -11.35
C LYS A 113 14.02 -14.78 -10.19
N TYR A 114 14.92 -15.62 -9.74
CA TYR A 114 15.89 -15.25 -8.72
C TYR A 114 16.96 -14.30 -9.28
N LEU A 115 17.82 -13.78 -8.41
CA LEU A 115 18.90 -12.85 -8.76
C LEU A 115 19.84 -13.38 -9.85
N ASP A 116 19.96 -14.71 -9.97
CA ASP A 116 20.77 -15.38 -11.01
C ASP A 116 20.14 -15.28 -12.41
N GLY A 117 18.87 -14.83 -12.51
CA GLY A 117 18.13 -14.69 -13.76
C GLY A 117 17.80 -16.01 -14.46
N ARG A 118 18.12 -17.15 -13.87
CA ARG A 118 17.95 -18.50 -14.44
C ARG A 118 16.87 -19.30 -13.77
N ASN A 119 16.91 -19.33 -12.44
CA ASN A 119 16.01 -20.14 -11.63
C ASN A 119 14.73 -19.36 -11.33
N GLU A 120 13.58 -20.02 -11.52
CA GLU A 120 12.28 -19.48 -11.17
C GLU A 120 12.00 -19.68 -9.69
N ALA A 121 11.18 -18.78 -9.14
CA ALA A 121 10.72 -18.84 -7.77
C ALA A 121 9.94 -20.14 -7.54
N THR A 122 10.38 -20.91 -6.55
CA THR A 122 9.64 -22.12 -6.12
C THR A 122 8.31 -21.73 -5.49
N PRO A 123 7.25 -22.56 -5.63
CA PRO A 123 6.00 -22.32 -4.94
C PRO A 123 6.20 -22.17 -3.44
N GLY A 124 5.56 -21.15 -2.86
CA GLY A 124 5.71 -20.86 -1.43
C GLY A 124 5.49 -19.40 -1.09
N VAL A 125 5.85 -19.07 0.14
CA VAL A 125 5.70 -17.71 0.69
C VAL A 125 6.95 -16.90 0.48
N TYR A 126 6.76 -15.68 0.01
CA TYR A 126 7.79 -14.64 -0.14
C TYR A 126 7.33 -13.36 0.56
N TYR A 127 8.28 -12.51 0.88
CA TYR A 127 8.04 -11.18 1.41
C TYR A 127 8.67 -10.16 0.48
N TYR A 128 7.97 -9.08 0.21
CA TYR A 128 8.55 -7.93 -0.48
C TYR A 128 8.60 -6.74 0.47
N GLN A 129 9.75 -6.06 0.45
CA GLN A 129 10.01 -4.94 1.34
C GLN A 129 10.40 -3.73 0.51
N LEU A 130 9.58 -2.69 0.61
CA LEU A 130 9.85 -1.36 0.10
C LEU A 130 10.60 -0.56 1.16
N THR A 131 11.68 0.10 0.77
CA THR A 131 12.40 1.04 1.64
C THR A 131 12.35 2.40 0.97
N VAL A 132 11.89 3.43 1.69
CA VAL A 132 11.82 4.81 1.23
C VAL A 132 12.52 5.68 2.25
N ASP A 133 13.63 6.33 1.89
CA ASP A 133 14.47 7.12 2.79
C ASP A 133 14.84 6.38 4.10
N GLY A 134 15.01 5.06 4.04
CA GLY A 134 15.33 4.21 5.19
C GLY A 134 14.11 3.67 5.97
N GLU A 135 12.92 4.19 5.74
CA GLU A 135 11.68 3.63 6.29
C GLU A 135 11.26 2.37 5.52
N ARG A 136 10.82 1.32 6.23
CA ARG A 136 10.59 0.00 5.66
C ARG A 136 9.12 -0.41 5.75
N PHE A 137 8.59 -0.88 4.63
CA PHE A 137 7.23 -1.40 4.49
C PHE A 137 7.32 -2.82 3.94
N THR A 138 6.71 -3.79 4.60
CA THR A 138 6.81 -5.20 4.21
C THR A 138 5.42 -5.81 4.01
N ARG A 139 5.27 -6.60 2.95
CA ARG A 139 4.09 -7.42 2.69
C ARG A 139 4.46 -8.83 2.29
N LYS A 140 3.49 -9.73 2.41
CA LYS A 140 3.59 -11.15 2.04
C LYS A 140 2.96 -11.35 0.66
N MET A 141 3.53 -12.28 -0.12
CA MET A 141 2.96 -12.78 -1.37
C MET A 141 3.17 -14.29 -1.49
N ILE A 142 2.41 -14.93 -2.38
CA ILE A 142 2.41 -16.37 -2.56
C ILE A 142 2.75 -16.69 -4.01
N ALA A 143 3.84 -17.43 -4.23
CA ALA A 143 4.15 -18.05 -5.52
C ALA A 143 3.40 -19.38 -5.61
N GLN A 144 2.72 -19.61 -6.73
CA GLN A 144 2.05 -20.87 -7.00
C GLN A 144 2.75 -21.65 -8.12
N LYS A 145 2.44 -22.93 -8.22
CA LYS A 145 2.89 -23.78 -9.32
C LYS A 145 1.97 -23.56 -10.52
N GLN A 146 2.52 -23.65 -11.74
CA GLN A 146 1.69 -23.74 -12.94
C GLN A 146 0.77 -24.95 -12.83
N VAL A 147 -0.53 -24.74 -12.87
CA VAL A 147 -1.50 -25.81 -13.05
C VAL A 147 -1.55 -26.10 -14.55
N THR A 148 -0.79 -27.11 -14.98
CA THR A 148 -0.95 -27.64 -16.33
C THR A 148 -2.29 -28.38 -16.36
N SER A 149 -3.31 -27.84 -17.01
CA SER A 149 -4.54 -28.56 -17.31
C SER A 149 -4.21 -29.68 -18.31
N GLN A 150 -3.68 -30.78 -17.80
CA GLN A 150 -3.71 -32.04 -18.52
C GLN A 150 -4.99 -32.76 -18.07
N ASN A 151 -6.06 -32.50 -18.81
CA ASN A 151 -7.14 -33.47 -19.08
C ASN A 151 -8.20 -32.77 -19.91
N GLN A 152 -8.07 -32.92 -21.22
CA GLN A 152 -9.26 -33.05 -22.07
C GLN A 152 -9.14 -34.40 -22.78
N PRO A 153 -10.11 -35.31 -22.54
CA PRO A 153 -10.25 -36.51 -23.34
C PRO A 153 -10.73 -36.20 -24.76
#